data_54f70d7ad1fd4e5fdc40848bb1302ea6
#
_entry.id   54f70d7ad1fd4e5fdc40848bb1302ea6
#
_cell.length_a   1.000
_cell.length_b   1.000
_cell.length_c   1.000
_cell.angle_alpha   90.00
_cell.angle_beta   90.00
_cell.angle_gamma   90.00
#
_symmetry.space_group_name_H-M   'P 1'
#
loop_
_entity.id
_entity.type
_entity.pdbx_description
1 polymer ?
#
loop_
_entity_poly.entity_id
_entity_poly.type
_entity_poly.pdbx_seq_one_letter_code
_entity_poly.pdbx_strand_id
1 'polypeptide(L)'
;MSNVVAMATSRRHELLEAAYDYVLRRGLVDLSLRPLADAIGSSTGVLRFVFGSKEGLVAALLERARADELRLMEVAPENADLAVVAKAVWRWLADPSNERILRLWVESYANSLIQPGGPWAGFAERTVRDWLHLFERSQRPDVACTPTGERQRRAVLAVLRGALLDLLATGDEPDVTSAVESXIDALAGPMSTVPAPLTPGSGAPGPETRSG
;
A
#
# COMPACT_ATOMS: atom_id res chain seq x y z
N MET A 1 11.42 -39.39 6.00
CA MET A 1 10.48 -38.49 5.30
C MET A 1 10.75 -37.00 5.57
N SER A 2 11.20 -36.62 6.75
CA SER A 2 11.53 -35.24 7.13
C SER A 2 12.54 -34.53 6.20
N ASN A 3 13.61 -35.21 5.78
CA ASN A 3 14.71 -34.59 5.03
C ASN A 3 14.31 -34.18 3.60
N VAL A 4 13.48 -34.98 2.92
CA VAL A 4 13.01 -34.69 1.55
C VAL A 4 12.07 -33.48 1.56
N VAL A 5 11.19 -33.38 2.56
CA VAL A 5 10.27 -32.22 2.71
C VAL A 5 11.06 -30.94 2.98
N ALA A 6 12.08 -31.01 3.86
CA ALA A 6 12.93 -29.87 4.17
C ALA A 6 13.71 -29.37 2.94
N MET A 7 14.24 -30.28 2.13
CA MET A 7 14.95 -29.94 0.88
C MET A 7 14.01 -29.33 -0.16
N ALA A 8 12.80 -29.84 -0.30
CA ALA A 8 11.79 -29.30 -1.22
C ALA A 8 11.36 -27.89 -0.79
N THR A 9 11.21 -27.65 0.51
CA THR A 9 10.87 -26.33 1.06
C THR A 9 12.00 -25.32 0.80
N SER A 10 13.26 -25.76 1.04
CA SER A 10 14.46 -24.93 0.77
C SER A 10 14.51 -24.53 -0.71
N ARG A 11 14.33 -25.50 -1.61
CA ARG A 11 14.38 -25.23 -3.07
C ARG A 11 13.27 -24.31 -3.52
N ARG A 12 12.06 -24.47 -2.98
CA ARG A 12 10.93 -23.57 -3.27
C ARG A 12 11.26 -22.14 -2.82
N HIS A 13 11.85 -21.99 -1.64
CA HIS A 13 12.25 -20.68 -1.11
C HIS A 13 13.34 -20.03 -1.99
N GLU A 14 14.38 -20.77 -2.34
CA GLU A 14 15.47 -20.27 -3.22
C GLU A 14 14.91 -19.76 -4.55
N LEU A 15 14.03 -20.54 -5.19
CA LEU A 15 13.41 -20.15 -6.46
C LEU A 15 12.51 -18.93 -6.29
N LEU A 16 11.78 -18.84 -5.18
CA LEU A 16 10.92 -17.69 -4.88
C LEU A 16 11.75 -16.41 -4.70
N GLU A 17 12.84 -16.46 -3.92
CA GLU A 17 13.70 -15.28 -3.73
C GLU A 17 14.37 -14.84 -5.04
N ALA A 18 14.87 -15.78 -5.83
CA ALA A 18 15.46 -15.45 -7.15
C ALA A 18 14.40 -14.84 -8.09
N ALA A 19 13.18 -15.38 -8.10
CA ALA A 19 12.09 -14.82 -8.89
C ALA A 19 11.65 -13.45 -8.37
N TYR A 20 11.67 -13.26 -7.04
CA TYR A 20 11.35 -11.99 -6.41
C TYR A 20 12.37 -10.91 -6.82
N ASP A 21 13.65 -11.21 -6.75
CA ASP A 21 14.70 -10.30 -7.23
C ASP A 21 14.52 -9.95 -8.72
N TYR A 22 14.09 -10.89 -9.53
CA TYR A 22 13.81 -10.65 -10.94
C TYR A 22 12.66 -9.65 -11.11
N VAL A 23 11.52 -9.86 -10.42
CA VAL A 23 10.36 -8.98 -10.56
C VAL A 23 10.58 -7.60 -9.94
N LEU A 24 11.42 -7.47 -8.92
CA LEU A 24 11.81 -6.15 -8.40
C LEU A 24 12.51 -5.30 -9.47
N ARG A 25 13.15 -5.94 -10.45
CA ARG A 25 13.84 -5.23 -11.54
C ARG A 25 13.00 -5.07 -12.80
N ARG A 26 12.00 -5.94 -13.02
CA ARG A 26 11.27 -6.03 -14.30
C ARG A 26 9.76 -5.76 -14.20
N GLY A 27 9.21 -5.80 -12.99
CA GLY A 27 7.76 -5.75 -12.78
C GLY A 27 7.09 -7.11 -12.95
N LEU A 28 5.79 -7.13 -12.71
CA LEU A 28 4.95 -8.34 -12.76
C LEU A 28 4.05 -8.39 -14.00
N VAL A 29 3.70 -7.23 -14.60
CA VAL A 29 2.70 -7.14 -15.68
C VAL A 29 3.08 -8.04 -16.85
N ASP A 30 4.31 -7.96 -17.32
CA ASP A 30 4.80 -8.73 -18.45
C ASP A 30 5.53 -10.00 -18.04
N LEU A 31 5.31 -10.49 -16.82
CA LEU A 31 5.99 -11.68 -16.33
C LEU A 31 5.69 -12.88 -17.22
N SER A 32 6.74 -13.49 -17.73
CA SER A 32 6.68 -14.72 -18.52
C SER A 32 7.61 -15.75 -17.91
N LEU A 33 7.15 -17.01 -17.81
CA LEU A 33 7.89 -18.07 -17.15
C LEU A 33 9.22 -18.40 -17.85
N ARG A 34 9.30 -18.28 -19.20
CA ARG A 34 10.51 -18.64 -19.93
C ARG A 34 11.65 -17.64 -19.65
N PRO A 35 11.49 -16.32 -19.89
CA PRO A 35 12.55 -15.35 -19.54
C PRO A 35 12.93 -15.36 -18.05
N LEU A 36 11.95 -15.56 -17.17
CA LEU A 36 12.23 -15.69 -15.74
C LEU A 36 13.11 -16.92 -15.46
N ALA A 37 12.70 -18.10 -15.96
CA ALA A 37 13.43 -19.36 -15.75
C ALA A 37 14.87 -19.25 -16.24
N ASP A 38 15.06 -18.69 -17.44
CA ASP A 38 16.39 -18.48 -18.02
C ASP A 38 17.24 -17.54 -17.11
N ALA A 39 16.64 -16.46 -16.61
CA ALA A 39 17.32 -15.46 -15.79
C ALA A 39 17.75 -16.00 -14.42
N ILE A 40 16.98 -16.96 -13.85
CA ILE A 40 17.29 -17.50 -12.51
C ILE A 40 17.95 -18.88 -12.55
N GLY A 41 18.42 -19.31 -13.74
CA GLY A 41 19.11 -20.59 -13.89
C GLY A 41 18.24 -21.80 -13.61
N SER A 42 16.97 -21.76 -14.08
CA SER A 42 15.99 -22.82 -13.85
C SER A 42 15.29 -23.19 -15.16
N SER A 43 14.15 -23.89 -15.08
CA SER A 43 13.34 -24.22 -16.26
C SER A 43 11.85 -23.94 -15.98
N THR A 44 11.09 -23.71 -17.04
CA THR A 44 9.65 -23.52 -16.92
C THR A 44 8.95 -24.75 -16.32
N GLY A 45 9.49 -25.94 -16.58
CA GLY A 45 8.99 -27.20 -15.99
C GLY A 45 9.15 -27.21 -14.47
N VAL A 46 10.33 -26.77 -13.97
CA VAL A 46 10.61 -26.68 -12.53
C VAL A 46 9.69 -25.63 -11.89
N LEU A 47 9.56 -24.45 -12.51
CA LEU A 47 8.67 -23.41 -11.96
C LEU A 47 7.23 -23.89 -11.87
N ARG A 48 6.72 -24.58 -12.92
CA ARG A 48 5.37 -25.15 -12.90
C ARG A 48 5.23 -26.27 -11.85
N PHE A 49 6.24 -27.10 -11.69
CA PHE A 49 6.22 -28.17 -10.69
C PHE A 49 6.13 -27.57 -9.27
N VAL A 50 6.92 -26.49 -9.00
CA VAL A 50 7.05 -25.91 -7.65
C VAL A 50 5.86 -24.96 -7.31
N PHE A 51 5.36 -24.20 -8.28
CA PHE A 51 4.34 -23.17 -8.04
C PHE A 51 2.97 -23.50 -8.69
N GLY A 52 2.87 -24.62 -9.42
CA GLY A 52 1.65 -25.06 -10.07
C GLY A 52 1.43 -24.37 -11.42
N SER A 53 1.37 -23.04 -11.42
CA SER A 53 1.10 -22.25 -12.62
C SER A 53 1.81 -20.90 -12.55
N LYS A 54 1.70 -20.08 -13.60
CA LYS A 54 2.14 -18.69 -13.59
C LYS A 54 1.39 -17.91 -12.49
N GLU A 55 0.09 -18.13 -12.40
CA GLU A 55 -0.78 -17.48 -11.41
C GLU A 55 -0.37 -17.87 -9.98
N GLY A 56 -0.01 -19.14 -9.77
CA GLY A 56 0.49 -19.62 -8.48
C GLY A 56 1.82 -18.97 -8.10
N LEU A 57 2.72 -18.78 -9.08
CA LEU A 57 3.98 -18.06 -8.85
C LEU A 57 3.70 -16.59 -8.53
N VAL A 58 2.82 -15.91 -9.28
CA VAL A 58 2.45 -14.52 -9.00
C VAL A 58 1.88 -14.40 -7.58
N ALA A 59 0.97 -15.30 -7.19
CA ALA A 59 0.42 -15.27 -5.82
C ALA A 59 1.53 -15.42 -4.76
N ALA A 60 2.51 -16.30 -4.98
CA ALA A 60 3.64 -16.48 -4.06
C ALA A 60 4.52 -15.22 -4.00
N LEU A 61 4.74 -14.55 -5.13
CA LEU A 61 5.50 -13.30 -5.20
C LEU A 61 4.79 -12.16 -4.45
N LEU A 62 3.46 -12.08 -4.56
CA LEU A 62 2.65 -11.09 -3.86
C LEU A 62 2.70 -11.31 -2.33
N GLU A 63 2.62 -12.57 -1.89
CA GLU A 63 2.76 -12.88 -0.46
C GLU A 63 4.17 -12.56 0.05
N ARG A 64 5.20 -12.77 -0.79
CA ARG A 64 6.58 -12.41 -0.44
C ARG A 64 6.72 -10.87 -0.32
N ALA A 65 6.16 -10.11 -1.25
CA ALA A 65 6.15 -8.64 -1.21
C ALA A 65 5.40 -8.13 0.03
N ARG A 66 4.26 -8.74 0.35
CA ARG A 66 3.50 -8.40 1.56
C ARG A 66 4.30 -8.69 2.84
N ALA A 67 5.12 -9.73 2.86
CA ALA A 67 5.97 -10.03 4.02
C ALA A 67 6.99 -8.91 4.27
N ASP A 68 7.55 -8.29 3.23
CA ASP A 68 8.44 -7.14 3.39
C ASP A 68 7.69 -5.92 3.95
N GLU A 69 6.47 -5.66 3.45
CA GLU A 69 5.59 -4.60 3.95
C GLU A 69 5.27 -4.80 5.45
N LEU A 70 4.94 -6.02 5.86
CA LEU A 70 4.63 -6.33 7.26
C LEU A 70 5.85 -6.15 8.19
N ARG A 71 7.06 -6.51 7.72
CA ARG A 71 8.29 -6.25 8.48
C ARG A 71 8.51 -4.77 8.74
N LEU A 72 8.22 -3.92 7.76
CA LEU A 72 8.25 -2.48 7.96
C LEU A 72 7.30 -2.05 9.09
N MET A 73 6.10 -2.61 9.12
CA MET A 73 5.11 -2.30 10.14
C MET A 73 5.53 -2.74 11.56
N GLU A 74 6.39 -3.77 11.67
CA GLU A 74 6.92 -4.24 12.95
C GLU A 74 7.92 -3.28 13.58
N VAL A 75 8.58 -2.45 12.76
CA VAL A 75 9.57 -1.47 13.23
C VAL A 75 8.92 -0.20 13.81
N ALA A 76 7.64 0.01 13.54
CA ALA A 76 6.91 1.18 14.07
C ALA A 76 6.89 1.16 15.61
N PRO A 77 7.25 2.26 16.29
CA PRO A 77 7.27 2.30 17.76
C PRO A 77 5.87 2.04 18.34
N GLU A 78 5.78 1.16 19.32
CA GLU A 78 4.53 0.94 20.05
C GLU A 78 4.18 2.18 20.87
N ASN A 79 2.91 2.54 20.90
CA ASN A 79 2.37 3.68 21.66
C ASN A 79 2.95 5.04 21.22
N ALA A 80 3.53 5.11 20.03
CA ALA A 80 3.92 6.38 19.45
C ALA A 80 2.69 7.10 18.89
N ASP A 81 2.73 8.42 18.86
CA ASP A 81 1.65 9.22 18.26
C ASP A 81 1.48 8.91 16.77
N LEU A 82 0.24 8.94 16.28
CA LEU A 82 -0.10 8.69 14.87
C LEU A 82 0.77 9.52 13.90
N ALA A 83 1.02 10.80 14.23
CA ALA A 83 1.85 11.66 13.38
C ALA A 83 3.30 11.16 13.33
N VAL A 84 3.84 10.72 14.46
CA VAL A 84 5.22 10.20 14.55
C VAL A 84 5.35 8.95 13.67
N VAL A 85 4.40 8.02 13.78
CA VAL A 85 4.41 6.78 12.98
C VAL A 85 4.20 7.10 11.48
N ALA A 86 3.26 7.99 11.15
CA ALA A 86 2.99 8.38 9.77
C ALA A 86 4.24 9.01 9.10
N LYS A 87 4.95 9.89 9.82
CA LYS A 87 6.19 10.49 9.33
C LYS A 87 7.32 9.46 9.19
N ALA A 88 7.40 8.49 10.11
CA ALA A 88 8.37 7.39 10.00
C ALA A 88 8.08 6.52 8.76
N VAL A 89 6.81 6.19 8.52
CA VAL A 89 6.36 5.49 7.32
C VAL A 89 6.74 6.30 6.07
N TRP A 90 6.47 7.62 6.08
CA TRP A 90 6.79 8.47 4.93
C TRP A 90 8.29 8.47 4.62
N ARG A 91 9.15 8.59 5.64
CA ARG A 91 10.61 8.55 5.44
C ARG A 91 11.05 7.24 4.76
N TRP A 92 10.41 6.13 5.11
CA TRP A 92 10.69 4.85 4.45
C TRP A 92 10.17 4.85 2.99
N LEU A 93 8.95 5.36 2.77
CA LEU A 93 8.36 5.46 1.42
C LEU A 93 9.21 6.37 0.52
N ALA A 94 9.79 7.43 1.06
CA ALA A 94 10.58 8.40 0.30
C ALA A 94 12.05 7.97 0.10
N ASP A 95 12.51 6.91 0.76
CA ASP A 95 13.89 6.42 0.61
C ASP A 95 14.09 5.81 -0.79
N PRO A 96 15.03 6.35 -1.60
CA PRO A 96 15.28 5.81 -2.94
C PRO A 96 15.65 4.33 -2.99
N SER A 97 16.20 3.77 -1.90
CA SER A 97 16.54 2.34 -1.84
C SER A 97 15.29 1.46 -1.93
N ASN A 98 14.13 2.00 -1.59
CA ASN A 98 12.85 1.27 -1.58
C ASN A 98 12.04 1.43 -2.89
N GLU A 99 12.50 2.26 -3.82
CA GLU A 99 11.75 2.58 -5.04
C GLU A 99 11.27 1.33 -5.80
N ARG A 100 12.13 0.32 -5.92
CA ARG A 100 11.80 -0.91 -6.68
C ARG A 100 10.64 -1.68 -6.04
N ILE A 101 10.67 -1.84 -4.72
CA ILE A 101 9.61 -2.54 -4.01
C ILE A 101 8.30 -1.72 -4.04
N LEU A 102 8.41 -0.39 -3.97
CA LEU A 102 7.25 0.51 -4.03
C LEU A 102 6.59 0.48 -5.42
N ARG A 103 7.37 0.46 -6.50
CA ARG A 103 6.83 0.30 -7.86
C ARG A 103 6.13 -1.04 -8.01
N LEU A 104 6.71 -2.13 -7.49
CA LEU A 104 6.07 -3.46 -7.49
C LEU A 104 4.77 -3.44 -6.69
N TRP A 105 4.77 -2.74 -5.53
CA TRP A 105 3.57 -2.59 -4.70
C TRP A 105 2.46 -1.84 -5.45
N VAL A 106 2.78 -0.70 -6.09
CA VAL A 106 1.81 0.10 -6.85
C VAL A 106 1.22 -0.73 -8.00
N GLU A 107 2.07 -1.44 -8.74
CA GLU A 107 1.66 -2.34 -9.82
C GLU A 107 0.68 -3.42 -9.32
N SER A 108 1.02 -4.06 -8.20
CA SER A 108 0.22 -5.13 -7.59
C SER A 108 -1.13 -4.60 -7.09
N TYR A 109 -1.10 -3.43 -6.46
CA TYR A 109 -2.30 -2.76 -5.96
C TYR A 109 -3.25 -2.41 -7.12
N ALA A 110 -2.72 -1.78 -8.18
CA ALA A 110 -3.50 -1.41 -9.36
C ALA A 110 -4.12 -2.65 -10.03
N ASN A 111 -3.33 -3.71 -10.23
CA ASN A 111 -3.84 -4.95 -10.81
C ASN A 111 -4.95 -5.58 -9.97
N SER A 112 -4.84 -5.53 -8.65
CA SER A 112 -5.89 -6.03 -7.74
C SER A 112 -7.21 -5.28 -7.89
N LEU A 113 -7.16 -3.99 -8.24
CA LEU A 113 -8.37 -3.18 -8.48
C LEU A 113 -8.96 -3.42 -9.87
N ILE A 114 -8.10 -3.58 -10.88
CA ILE A 114 -8.51 -3.73 -12.29
C ILE A 114 -8.95 -5.18 -12.56
N GLN A 115 -8.29 -6.16 -11.95
CA GLN A 115 -8.53 -7.59 -12.13
C GLN A 115 -8.83 -8.23 -10.77
N PRO A 116 -10.06 -8.10 -10.25
CA PRO A 116 -10.36 -8.54 -8.88
C PRO A 116 -10.29 -10.06 -8.65
N GLY A 117 -10.08 -10.83 -9.70
CA GLY A 117 -9.87 -12.28 -9.63
C GLY A 117 -8.41 -12.68 -9.78
N GLY A 118 -8.18 -13.98 -9.81
CA GLY A 118 -6.86 -14.55 -10.07
C GLY A 118 -5.84 -14.29 -8.95
N PRO A 119 -4.55 -14.20 -9.30
CA PRO A 119 -3.49 -14.10 -8.30
C PRO A 119 -3.50 -12.76 -7.52
N TRP A 120 -4.15 -11.74 -8.06
CA TRP A 120 -4.23 -10.40 -7.45
C TRP A 120 -5.37 -10.27 -6.44
N ALA A 121 -6.24 -11.28 -6.35
CA ALA A 121 -7.49 -11.22 -5.58
C ALA A 121 -7.25 -10.75 -4.13
N GLY A 122 -7.90 -9.66 -3.74
CA GLY A 122 -7.87 -9.14 -2.38
C GLY A 122 -6.56 -8.49 -1.94
N PHE A 123 -5.54 -8.38 -2.81
CA PHE A 123 -4.25 -7.77 -2.42
C PHE A 123 -4.45 -6.33 -1.92
N ALA A 124 -5.15 -5.50 -2.69
CA ALA A 124 -5.40 -4.10 -2.31
C ALA A 124 -6.17 -4.00 -0.99
N GLU A 125 -7.20 -4.83 -0.80
CA GLU A 125 -8.00 -4.82 0.43
C GLU A 125 -7.17 -5.22 1.65
N ARG A 126 -6.36 -6.29 1.54
CA ARG A 126 -5.48 -6.73 2.64
C ARG A 126 -4.49 -5.63 3.02
N THR A 127 -3.86 -5.01 2.02
CA THR A 127 -2.92 -3.90 2.24
C THR A 127 -3.59 -2.72 2.95
N VAL A 128 -4.80 -2.33 2.56
CA VAL A 128 -5.56 -1.27 3.27
C VAL A 128 -5.76 -1.65 4.74
N ARG A 129 -6.18 -2.88 4.99
CA ARG A 129 -6.47 -3.38 6.34
C ARG A 129 -5.20 -3.37 7.22
N ASP A 130 -4.08 -3.84 6.67
CA ASP A 130 -2.80 -3.90 7.38
C ASP A 130 -2.32 -2.49 7.79
N TRP A 131 -2.37 -1.53 6.87
CA TRP A 131 -1.98 -0.14 7.16
C TRP A 131 -2.92 0.53 8.17
N LEU A 132 -4.23 0.34 8.04
CA LEU A 132 -5.19 0.90 9.01
C LEU A 132 -4.96 0.31 10.40
N HIS A 133 -4.62 -0.99 10.49
CA HIS A 133 -4.31 -1.63 11.76
C HIS A 133 -3.02 -1.08 12.38
N LEU A 134 -1.98 -0.85 11.56
CA LEU A 134 -0.75 -0.20 12.03
C LEU A 134 -1.06 1.17 12.67
N PHE A 135 -1.82 2.01 11.96
CA PHE A 135 -2.15 3.35 12.44
C PHE A 135 -3.09 3.32 13.66
N GLU A 136 -3.98 2.33 13.75
CA GLU A 136 -4.84 2.14 14.92
C GLU A 136 -3.99 1.88 16.17
N ARG A 137 -2.99 1.01 16.08
CA ARG A 137 -2.09 0.70 17.21
C ARG A 137 -1.25 1.89 17.65
N SER A 138 -1.05 2.86 16.77
CA SER A 138 -0.29 4.09 17.09
C SER A 138 -1.16 5.22 17.66
N GLN A 139 -2.47 5.06 17.66
CA GLN A 139 -3.38 6.03 18.29
C GLN A 139 -3.58 5.70 19.77
N ARG A 140 -3.79 6.71 20.59
CA ARG A 140 -4.19 6.54 22.00
C ARG A 140 -5.48 5.71 22.07
N PRO A 141 -5.60 4.79 23.04
CA PRO A 141 -6.79 3.91 23.12
C PRO A 141 -8.13 4.66 23.19
N ASP A 142 -8.16 5.83 23.82
CA ASP A 142 -9.37 6.65 23.92
C ASP A 142 -9.76 7.32 22.59
N VAL A 143 -8.85 7.38 21.61
CA VAL A 143 -9.08 7.91 20.27
C VAL A 143 -9.29 6.79 19.25
N ALA A 144 -8.50 5.73 19.33
CA ALA A 144 -8.44 4.64 18.34
C ALA A 144 -9.83 4.06 18.02
N CYS A 145 -10.67 3.86 19.05
CA CYS A 145 -12.00 3.25 18.93
C CYS A 145 -13.10 4.25 18.55
N THR A 146 -12.74 5.53 18.29
CA THR A 146 -13.74 6.55 17.96
C THR A 146 -13.88 6.74 16.44
N PRO A 147 -15.05 7.23 15.97
CA PRO A 147 -15.19 7.61 14.56
C PRO A 147 -14.17 8.67 14.11
N THR A 148 -13.73 9.53 15.01
CA THR A 148 -12.69 10.53 14.71
C THR A 148 -11.33 9.86 14.48
N GLY A 149 -10.94 8.95 15.35
CA GLY A 149 -9.70 8.17 15.17
C GLY A 149 -9.70 7.40 13.85
N GLU A 150 -10.84 6.77 13.52
CA GLU A 150 -10.98 6.06 12.23
C GLU A 150 -10.78 7.00 11.04
N ARG A 151 -11.43 8.16 11.07
CA ARG A 151 -11.27 9.17 9.99
C ARG A 151 -9.83 9.66 9.88
N GLN A 152 -9.14 9.90 11.00
CA GLN A 152 -7.76 10.35 11.01
C GLN A 152 -6.83 9.33 10.34
N ARG A 153 -6.89 8.04 10.73
CA ARG A 153 -6.00 7.04 10.13
C ARG A 153 -6.30 6.77 8.65
N ARG A 154 -7.58 6.88 8.24
CA ARG A 154 -7.94 6.80 6.81
C ARG A 154 -7.39 7.99 6.02
N ALA A 155 -7.45 9.20 6.59
CA ALA A 155 -6.90 10.40 5.96
C ALA A 155 -5.37 10.32 5.84
N VAL A 156 -4.70 9.87 6.90
CA VAL A 156 -3.23 9.63 6.87
C VAL A 156 -2.88 8.65 5.75
N LEU A 157 -3.58 7.51 5.68
CA LEU A 157 -3.33 6.51 4.64
C LEU A 157 -3.55 7.09 3.24
N ALA A 158 -4.59 7.90 3.04
CA ALA A 158 -4.88 8.54 1.75
C ALA A 158 -3.77 9.52 1.36
N VAL A 159 -3.27 10.32 2.32
CA VAL A 159 -2.17 11.27 2.08
C VAL A 159 -0.90 10.51 1.68
N LEU A 160 -0.50 9.50 2.45
CA LEU A 160 0.72 8.72 2.18
C LEU A 160 0.68 8.04 0.81
N ARG A 161 -0.48 7.49 0.42
CA ARG A 161 -0.64 6.83 -0.89
C ARG A 161 -0.59 7.82 -2.04
N GLY A 162 -1.30 8.94 -1.91
CA GLY A 162 -1.28 9.99 -2.93
C GLY A 162 0.12 10.53 -3.13
N ALA A 163 0.79 10.85 -2.04
CA ALA A 163 2.16 11.36 -2.04
C ALA A 163 3.16 10.35 -2.64
N LEU A 164 2.99 9.05 -2.34
CA LEU A 164 3.84 8.01 -2.96
C LEU A 164 3.68 8.00 -4.49
N LEU A 165 2.45 8.08 -4.99
CA LEU A 165 2.20 8.13 -6.43
C LEU A 165 2.81 9.38 -7.05
N ASP A 166 2.69 10.52 -6.38
CA ASP A 166 3.28 11.79 -6.79
C ASP A 166 4.81 11.69 -6.86
N LEU A 167 5.41 11.17 -5.81
CA LEU A 167 6.86 10.99 -5.73
C LEU A 167 7.38 10.06 -6.85
N LEU A 168 6.71 8.91 -7.05
CA LEU A 168 7.12 7.96 -8.10
C LEU A 168 6.93 8.51 -9.52
N ALA A 169 6.02 9.48 -9.70
CA ALA A 169 5.75 10.11 -10.98
C ALA A 169 6.71 11.26 -11.28
N THR A 170 7.03 12.08 -10.27
CA THR A 170 7.77 13.33 -10.45
C THR A 170 9.25 13.23 -10.05
N GLY A 171 9.54 12.40 -9.04
CA GLY A 171 10.86 12.34 -8.41
C GLY A 171 11.15 13.53 -7.48
N ASP A 172 10.17 14.37 -7.21
CA ASP A 172 10.33 15.61 -6.45
C ASP A 172 10.17 15.36 -4.94
N GLU A 173 11.16 14.68 -4.37
CA GLU A 173 11.13 14.28 -2.95
C GLU A 173 11.02 15.47 -1.99
N PRO A 174 11.75 16.60 -2.15
CA PRO A 174 11.66 17.69 -1.17
C PRO A 174 10.27 18.32 -1.07
N ASP A 175 9.64 18.62 -2.21
CA ASP A 175 8.33 19.27 -2.22
C ASP A 175 7.22 18.31 -1.75
N VAL A 176 7.27 17.05 -2.20
CA VAL A 176 6.30 16.03 -1.77
C VAL A 176 6.44 15.76 -0.25
N THR A 177 7.67 15.66 0.27
CA THR A 177 7.92 15.46 1.71
C THR A 177 7.36 16.63 2.54
N SER A 178 7.63 17.86 2.11
CA SER A 178 7.11 19.05 2.78
C SER A 178 5.57 19.03 2.86
N ALA A 179 4.91 18.68 1.76
CA ALA A 179 3.45 18.58 1.70
C ALA A 179 2.91 17.48 2.63
N VAL A 180 3.57 16.30 2.64
CA VAL A 180 3.18 15.17 3.50
C VAL A 180 3.30 15.55 4.98
N GLU A 181 4.41 16.12 5.40
CA GLU A 181 4.63 16.50 6.80
C GLU A 181 3.59 17.51 7.26
N SER A 182 3.29 18.48 6.43
CA SER A 182 2.23 19.46 6.68
C SER A 182 0.84 18.82 6.82
N UNK A 183 0.58 17.85 6.11
CA UNK A 183 -0.56 17.22 6.18
C UNK A 183 -0.67 16.41 7.31
N ILE A 184 0.19 15.72 7.62
CA ILE A 184 0.18 14.87 8.81
C ILE A 184 0.00 15.70 10.09
N ASP A 185 0.74 16.78 10.22
CA ASP A 185 0.64 17.67 11.40
C ASP A 185 -0.77 18.26 11.55
N ALA A 186 -1.38 18.66 10.45
CA ALA A 186 -2.76 19.17 10.45
C ALA A 186 -3.78 18.09 10.85
N LEU A 187 -3.58 16.85 10.40
CA LEU A 187 -4.48 15.72 10.72
C LEU A 187 -4.35 15.24 12.16
N ALA A 188 -3.16 15.36 12.74
CA ALA A 188 -2.87 14.94 14.12
C ALA A 188 -3.27 16.00 15.14
N GLY A 189 -3.35 17.26 14.74
CA GLY A 189 -3.80 18.34 15.59
C GLY A 189 -5.27 18.19 16.02
N PRO A 190 -5.73 18.95 17.02
CA PRO A 190 -7.15 18.94 17.38
C PRO A 190 -7.96 19.40 16.16
N MET A 191 -8.79 18.49 15.64
CA MET A 191 -9.61 18.80 14.46
C MET A 191 -10.51 20.01 14.75
N SER A 192 -10.18 21.15 14.15
CA SER A 192 -11.10 22.28 14.11
C SER A 192 -12.43 21.79 13.50
N THR A 193 -13.50 22.10 14.19
CA THR A 193 -14.84 21.77 13.71
C THR A 193 -15.01 22.22 12.25
N VAL A 194 -15.30 21.28 11.39
CA VAL A 194 -15.68 21.58 9.99
C VAL A 194 -16.82 22.58 10.02
N PRO A 195 -16.71 23.73 9.36
CA PRO A 195 -17.85 24.64 9.28
C PRO A 195 -19.07 23.91 8.71
N ALA A 196 -20.24 24.20 9.26
CA ALA A 196 -21.50 23.60 8.85
C ALA A 196 -21.68 23.74 7.33
N PRO A 197 -22.25 22.73 6.65
CA PRO A 197 -22.49 22.83 5.22
C PRO A 197 -23.30 24.08 4.91
N LEU A 198 -22.87 24.81 3.87
CA LEU A 198 -23.57 25.99 3.41
C LEU A 198 -25.04 25.60 3.09
N THR A 199 -25.97 26.09 3.87
CA THR A 199 -27.39 25.93 3.57
C THR A 199 -27.65 26.61 2.23
N PRO A 200 -28.29 25.93 1.26
CA PRO A 200 -28.68 26.62 0.04
C PRO A 200 -29.63 27.78 0.41
N GLY A 201 -29.25 28.97 -0.01
CA GLY A 201 -29.94 30.20 0.35
C GLY A 201 -31.45 30.10 0.04
N SER A 202 -32.25 30.50 1.01
CA SER A 202 -33.70 30.68 0.84
C SER A 202 -33.95 31.61 -0.36
N GLY A 203 -34.66 31.10 -1.33
CA GLY A 203 -34.91 31.81 -2.58
C GLY A 203 -35.49 33.22 -2.34
N ALA A 204 -35.05 34.18 -3.12
CA ALA A 204 -35.57 35.54 -3.12
C ALA A 204 -37.07 35.54 -3.45
N PRO A 205 -37.86 36.39 -2.82
CA PRO A 205 -39.26 36.53 -3.19
C PRO A 205 -39.39 37.09 -4.64
N GLY A 206 -40.23 36.46 -5.42
CA GLY A 206 -40.49 36.85 -6.80
C GLY A 206 -41.13 38.25 -6.89
N PRO A 207 -41.00 38.93 -8.03
CA PRO A 207 -41.56 40.29 -8.18
C PRO A 207 -43.11 40.25 -8.16
N GLU A 208 -43.69 41.13 -7.33
CA GLU A 208 -45.13 41.34 -7.31
C GLU A 208 -45.59 41.95 -8.65
N THR A 209 -46.46 41.23 -9.33
CA THR A 209 -47.15 41.79 -10.50
C THR A 209 -48.23 42.78 -10.05
N ARG A 210 -47.98 44.07 -10.26
CA ARG A 210 -49.00 45.10 -10.14
C ARG A 210 -49.89 45.04 -11.39
N SER A 211 -51.14 44.63 -11.18
CA SER A 211 -52.23 44.86 -12.14
C SER A 211 -52.78 46.26 -11.91
N GLY A 212 -52.77 47.08 -12.94
CA GLY A 212 -53.51 48.30 -13.09
C GLY A 212 -54.44 48.18 -14.29
#